data_0f73194ec7230067076487da616ba5be
#
_entry.id   0f73194ec7230067076487da616ba5be
#
_cell.length_a   1.000
_cell.length_b   1.000
_cell.length_c   1.000
_cell.angle_alpha   90.00
_cell.angle_beta   90.00
_cell.angle_gamma   90.00
#
_symmetry.space_group_name_H-M   'P 1'
#
loop_
_entity.id
_entity.type
_entity.pdbx_description
1 polymer ?
#
loop_
_entity_poly.entity_id
_entity_poly.type
_entity_poly.pdbx_seq_one_letter_code
_entity_poly.pdbx_strand_id
1 'polypeptide(L)'
;PETNAAAAEAGAKATKLIVSLANESKQFDITQLPPDLARKMRILRGGITIPAPSREGAAEELAKLTTDLDAAYGTGKFEYQGKMITLDEASTIIETSRNPAVTQAVWEGWHTISPPMKDNYAAMVSLANEGARELGYPSLDQMWLSGYDMPPEEMEAEVARLWGQVEPLYKELHCYTRAKLNQKYGDAIQPATGPIRADLLGNAGRPGAGVMALRG
;
A
#
# COMPACT_ATOMS: atom_id res chain seq x y z
N PRO A 1 -6.13 -24.52 -0.46
CA PRO A 1 -4.69 -24.65 -0.12
C PRO A 1 -3.85 -25.03 -1.34
N GLU A 2 -4.21 -26.11 -2.05
CA GLU A 2 -3.43 -26.63 -3.20
C GLU A 2 -3.37 -25.63 -4.39
N THR A 3 -4.47 -24.93 -4.67
CA THR A 3 -4.54 -23.91 -5.72
C THR A 3 -3.66 -22.69 -5.41
N ASN A 4 -3.57 -22.28 -4.15
CA ASN A 4 -2.71 -21.17 -3.74
C ASN A 4 -1.24 -21.52 -3.83
N ALA A 5 -0.85 -22.75 -3.47
CA ALA A 5 0.52 -23.22 -3.61
C ALA A 5 0.96 -23.30 -5.09
N ALA A 6 0.09 -23.84 -5.95
CA ALA A 6 0.35 -23.90 -7.39
C ALA A 6 0.44 -22.52 -8.02
N ALA A 7 -0.42 -21.57 -7.60
CA ALA A 7 -0.37 -20.18 -8.07
C ALA A 7 0.91 -19.47 -7.61
N ALA A 8 1.34 -19.68 -6.36
CA ALA A 8 2.58 -19.11 -5.82
C ALA A 8 3.81 -19.67 -6.58
N GLU A 9 3.85 -20.98 -6.86
CA GLU A 9 4.92 -21.59 -7.64
C GLU A 9 4.97 -21.06 -9.08
N ALA A 10 3.83 -20.97 -9.74
CA ALA A 10 3.73 -20.40 -11.09
C ALA A 10 4.16 -18.92 -11.11
N GLY A 11 3.74 -18.15 -10.12
CA GLY A 11 4.13 -16.75 -9.94
C GLY A 11 5.64 -16.59 -9.75
N ALA A 12 6.24 -17.40 -8.89
CA ALA A 12 7.68 -17.40 -8.68
C ALA A 12 8.47 -17.74 -9.97
N LYS A 13 8.02 -18.74 -10.73
CA LYS A 13 8.62 -19.08 -12.04
C LYS A 13 8.50 -17.94 -13.05
N ALA A 14 7.35 -17.32 -13.13
CA ALA A 14 7.13 -16.17 -14.02
C ALA A 14 8.01 -14.98 -13.63
N THR A 15 8.08 -14.63 -12.36
CA THR A 15 8.93 -13.56 -11.83
C THR A 15 10.40 -13.84 -12.14
N LYS A 16 10.87 -15.06 -11.90
CA LYS A 16 12.26 -15.46 -12.20
C LYS A 16 12.60 -15.32 -13.70
N LEU A 17 11.67 -15.71 -14.59
CA LEU A 17 11.85 -15.53 -16.04
C LEU A 17 11.89 -14.03 -16.41
N ILE A 18 11.00 -13.21 -15.88
CA ILE A 18 10.96 -11.77 -16.17
C ILE A 18 12.24 -11.08 -15.67
N VAL A 19 12.72 -11.43 -14.47
CA VAL A 19 14.00 -10.92 -13.94
C VAL A 19 15.18 -11.32 -14.84
N SER A 20 15.23 -12.58 -15.31
CA SER A 20 16.25 -13.03 -16.26
C SER A 20 16.23 -12.21 -17.53
N LEU A 21 15.06 -12.04 -18.15
CA LEU A 21 14.89 -11.27 -19.38
C LEU A 21 15.24 -9.77 -19.18
N ALA A 22 14.86 -9.19 -18.03
CA ALA A 22 15.23 -7.83 -17.68
C ALA A 22 16.77 -7.66 -17.54
N ASN A 23 17.43 -8.63 -16.91
CA ASN A 23 18.89 -8.65 -16.81
C ASN A 23 19.56 -8.84 -18.18
N GLU A 24 19.09 -9.77 -18.99
CA GLU A 24 19.60 -9.99 -20.35
C GLU A 24 19.42 -8.73 -21.22
N SER A 25 18.33 -8.00 -21.03
CA SER A 25 18.07 -6.76 -21.76
C SER A 25 19.12 -5.67 -21.52
N LYS A 26 19.88 -5.72 -20.39
CA LYS A 26 20.91 -4.73 -20.05
C LYS A 26 22.09 -4.71 -21.00
N GLN A 27 22.35 -5.82 -21.74
CA GLN A 27 23.37 -5.84 -22.78
C GLN A 27 23.08 -4.90 -23.94
N PHE A 28 21.83 -4.43 -24.08
CA PHE A 28 21.45 -3.49 -25.12
C PHE A 28 21.50 -2.05 -24.59
N ASP A 29 22.24 -1.18 -25.28
CA ASP A 29 22.20 0.25 -25.00
C ASP A 29 20.88 0.83 -25.53
N ILE A 30 19.97 1.14 -24.62
CA ILE A 30 18.65 1.67 -24.98
C ILE A 30 18.70 3.05 -25.62
N THR A 31 19.79 3.80 -25.45
CA THR A 31 19.96 5.12 -26.08
C THR A 31 20.21 5.03 -27.58
N GLN A 32 20.66 3.88 -28.06
CA GLN A 32 20.88 3.57 -29.46
C GLN A 32 19.68 2.94 -30.17
N LEU A 33 18.61 2.66 -29.42
CA LEU A 33 17.40 2.02 -29.97
C LEU A 33 16.41 3.08 -30.47
N PRO A 34 15.60 2.76 -31.49
CA PRO A 34 14.43 3.55 -31.84
C PRO A 34 13.55 3.82 -30.60
N PRO A 35 12.89 5.01 -30.53
CA PRO A 35 12.17 5.43 -29.33
C PRO A 35 11.13 4.43 -28.81
N ASP A 36 10.42 3.75 -29.69
CA ASP A 36 9.43 2.73 -29.35
C ASP A 36 10.06 1.47 -28.74
N LEU A 37 11.23 1.04 -29.25
CA LEU A 37 11.98 -0.08 -28.70
C LEU A 37 12.63 0.29 -27.36
N ALA A 38 13.20 1.48 -27.28
CA ALA A 38 13.76 2.01 -26.02
C ALA A 38 12.69 2.04 -24.92
N ARG A 39 11.45 2.49 -25.26
CA ARG A 39 10.32 2.48 -24.32
C ARG A 39 9.93 1.06 -23.91
N LYS A 40 9.81 0.11 -24.84
CA LYS A 40 9.51 -1.30 -24.55
C LYS A 40 10.56 -1.92 -23.61
N MET A 41 11.84 -1.62 -23.83
CA MET A 41 12.93 -2.08 -22.97
C MET A 41 12.84 -1.48 -21.55
N ARG A 42 12.51 -0.19 -21.43
CA ARG A 42 12.27 0.43 -20.12
C ARG A 42 11.11 -0.24 -19.38
N ILE A 43 9.99 -0.48 -20.06
CA ILE A 43 8.83 -1.19 -19.48
C ILE A 43 9.22 -2.60 -19.05
N LEU A 44 9.99 -3.34 -19.86
CA LEU A 44 10.46 -4.67 -19.49
C LEU A 44 11.33 -4.64 -18.22
N ARG A 45 12.26 -3.70 -18.14
CA ARG A 45 13.17 -3.55 -16.99
C ARG A 45 12.45 -3.09 -15.72
N GLY A 46 11.43 -2.23 -15.85
CA GLY A 46 10.63 -1.70 -14.73
C GLY A 46 9.36 -2.48 -14.44
N GLY A 47 9.01 -3.49 -15.24
CA GLY A 47 7.72 -4.21 -15.15
C GLY A 47 7.61 -5.22 -14.01
N ILE A 48 8.64 -5.35 -13.18
CA ILE A 48 8.65 -6.23 -12.02
C ILE A 48 8.22 -5.39 -10.81
N THR A 49 7.09 -5.74 -10.20
CA THR A 49 6.56 -4.96 -9.06
C THR A 49 7.45 -5.11 -7.82
N ILE A 50 7.87 -6.34 -7.50
CA ILE A 50 8.74 -6.65 -6.36
C ILE A 50 9.81 -7.63 -6.86
N PRO A 51 11.02 -7.15 -7.20
CA PRO A 51 12.09 -8.01 -7.70
C PRO A 51 12.75 -8.79 -6.57
N ALA A 52 12.93 -10.10 -6.77
CA ALA A 52 13.78 -10.90 -5.91
C ALA A 52 15.25 -10.75 -6.34
N PRO A 53 16.21 -10.72 -5.41
CA PRO A 53 17.62 -10.82 -5.75
C PRO A 53 17.97 -12.17 -6.39
N SER A 54 19.05 -12.23 -7.16
CA SER A 54 19.45 -13.42 -7.93
C SER A 54 20.05 -14.54 -7.09
N ARG A 55 20.35 -14.30 -5.80
CA ARG A 55 20.87 -15.33 -4.89
C ARG A 55 19.87 -16.48 -4.75
N GLU A 56 20.42 -17.69 -4.57
CA GLU A 56 19.62 -18.92 -4.39
C GLU A 56 18.66 -18.79 -3.20
N GLY A 57 17.42 -19.22 -3.40
CA GLY A 57 16.36 -19.20 -2.38
C GLY A 57 15.67 -17.83 -2.16
N ALA A 58 16.19 -16.74 -2.72
CA ALA A 58 15.62 -15.41 -2.47
C ALA A 58 14.23 -15.21 -3.07
N ALA A 59 13.97 -15.77 -4.24
CA ALA A 59 12.66 -15.68 -4.88
C ALA A 59 11.59 -16.44 -4.06
N GLU A 60 11.93 -17.59 -3.53
CA GLU A 60 11.07 -18.40 -2.67
C GLU A 60 10.84 -17.72 -1.33
N GLU A 61 11.87 -17.11 -0.75
CA GLU A 61 11.78 -16.34 0.49
C GLU A 61 10.84 -15.12 0.31
N LEU A 62 11.02 -14.37 -0.78
CA LEU A 62 10.17 -13.22 -1.09
C LEU A 62 8.71 -13.63 -1.32
N ALA A 63 8.47 -14.70 -2.10
CA ALA A 63 7.14 -15.24 -2.35
C ALA A 63 6.46 -15.69 -1.05
N LYS A 64 7.21 -16.34 -0.15
CA LYS A 64 6.70 -16.73 1.16
C LYS A 64 6.32 -15.52 2.01
N LEU A 65 7.20 -14.52 2.13
CA LEU A 65 6.93 -13.31 2.91
C LEU A 65 5.70 -12.56 2.39
N THR A 66 5.57 -12.42 1.07
CA THR A 66 4.41 -11.76 0.45
C THR A 66 3.12 -12.53 0.75
N THR A 67 3.15 -13.85 0.58
CA THR A 67 1.98 -14.71 0.86
C THR A 67 1.59 -14.69 2.34
N ASP A 68 2.57 -14.72 3.24
CA ASP A 68 2.32 -14.67 4.69
C ASP A 68 1.71 -13.32 5.11
N LEU A 69 2.16 -12.21 4.52
CA LEU A 69 1.59 -10.88 4.76
C LEU A 69 0.16 -10.76 4.24
N ASP A 70 -0.10 -11.22 3.02
CA ASP A 70 -1.44 -11.25 2.43
C ASP A 70 -2.39 -12.13 3.24
N ALA A 71 -1.93 -13.32 3.67
CA ALA A 71 -2.70 -14.21 4.51
C ALA A 71 -3.00 -13.60 5.88
N ALA A 72 -1.99 -13.00 6.54
CA ALA A 72 -2.16 -12.37 7.85
C ALA A 72 -3.20 -11.24 7.80
N TYR A 73 -3.17 -10.41 6.75
CA TYR A 73 -4.14 -9.34 6.57
C TYR A 73 -5.53 -9.88 6.16
N GLY A 74 -5.58 -10.76 5.15
CA GLY A 74 -6.84 -11.25 4.58
C GLY A 74 -7.63 -12.19 5.48
N THR A 75 -6.96 -12.91 6.40
CA THR A 75 -7.61 -13.80 7.38
C THR A 75 -7.65 -13.20 8.79
N GLY A 76 -7.10 -11.99 8.94
CA GLY A 76 -7.01 -11.30 10.22
C GLY A 76 -8.36 -11.18 10.93
N LYS A 77 -8.35 -11.40 12.23
CA LYS A 77 -9.51 -11.26 13.10
C LYS A 77 -9.06 -10.72 14.45
N PHE A 78 -9.94 -10.00 15.11
CA PHE A 78 -9.74 -9.55 16.48
C PHE A 78 -11.01 -9.80 17.30
N GLU A 79 -10.85 -9.87 18.61
CA GLU A 79 -11.97 -10.08 19.51
C GLU A 79 -12.69 -8.76 19.80
N TYR A 80 -14.00 -8.74 19.56
CA TYR A 80 -14.87 -7.65 19.93
C TYR A 80 -16.15 -8.19 20.58
N GLN A 81 -16.41 -7.82 21.83
CA GLN A 81 -17.57 -8.27 22.63
C GLN A 81 -17.74 -9.81 22.70
N GLY A 82 -16.63 -10.53 22.87
CA GLY A 82 -16.62 -12.00 22.95
C GLY A 82 -16.77 -12.73 21.62
N LYS A 83 -16.74 -12.01 20.49
CA LYS A 83 -16.78 -12.58 19.13
C LYS A 83 -15.55 -12.19 18.35
N MET A 84 -14.98 -13.16 17.63
CA MET A 84 -13.92 -12.87 16.63
C MET A 84 -14.55 -12.28 15.38
N ILE A 85 -14.19 -11.03 15.04
CA ILE A 85 -14.71 -10.32 13.86
C ILE A 85 -13.63 -10.10 12.81
N THR A 86 -14.06 -10.11 11.55
CA THR A 86 -13.24 -9.91 10.36
C THR A 86 -13.15 -8.44 9.98
N LEU A 87 -12.30 -8.12 8.97
CA LEU A 87 -12.22 -6.77 8.38
C LEU A 87 -13.58 -6.30 7.84
N ASP A 88 -14.31 -7.17 7.14
CA ASP A 88 -15.61 -6.81 6.54
C ASP A 88 -16.65 -6.51 7.61
N GLU A 89 -16.69 -7.31 8.69
CA GLU A 89 -17.56 -7.05 9.83
C GLU A 89 -17.17 -5.76 10.55
N ALA A 90 -15.86 -5.52 10.77
CA ALA A 90 -15.33 -4.28 11.35
C ALA A 90 -15.68 -3.06 10.50
N SER A 91 -15.48 -3.15 9.18
CA SER A 91 -15.82 -2.09 8.24
C SER A 91 -17.30 -1.75 8.28
N THR A 92 -18.17 -2.76 8.28
CA THR A 92 -19.62 -2.58 8.40
C THR A 92 -20.00 -1.88 9.70
N ILE A 93 -19.40 -2.27 10.83
CA ILE A 93 -19.67 -1.65 12.13
C ILE A 93 -19.24 -0.18 12.12
N ILE A 94 -18.04 0.13 11.63
CA ILE A 94 -17.52 1.51 11.57
C ILE A 94 -18.36 2.38 10.62
N GLU A 95 -18.78 1.84 9.48
CA GLU A 95 -19.60 2.55 8.50
C GLU A 95 -21.01 2.87 9.05
N THR A 96 -21.61 1.94 9.75
CA THR A 96 -23.01 2.04 10.16
C THR A 96 -23.21 2.59 11.58
N SER A 97 -22.24 2.37 12.48
CA SER A 97 -22.33 2.84 13.86
C SER A 97 -22.21 4.37 13.93
N ARG A 98 -22.98 4.94 14.85
CA ARG A 98 -22.87 6.38 15.22
C ARG A 98 -22.41 6.55 16.68
N ASN A 99 -22.04 5.46 17.33
CA ASN A 99 -21.50 5.48 18.67
C ASN A 99 -19.97 5.54 18.63
N PRO A 100 -19.34 6.65 19.04
CA PRO A 100 -17.90 6.85 18.95
C PRO A 100 -17.07 5.90 19.84
N ALA A 101 -17.66 5.33 20.89
CA ALA A 101 -16.99 4.29 21.68
C ALA A 101 -16.93 2.96 20.94
N VAL A 102 -17.96 2.63 20.17
CA VAL A 102 -18.00 1.44 19.34
C VAL A 102 -17.02 1.54 18.18
N THR A 103 -17.05 2.66 17.44
CA THR A 103 -16.15 2.87 16.29
C THR A 103 -14.69 2.87 16.72
N GLN A 104 -14.37 3.50 17.84
CA GLN A 104 -13.02 3.49 18.40
C GLN A 104 -12.56 2.08 18.76
N ALA A 105 -13.36 1.35 19.53
CA ALA A 105 -12.99 0.00 19.96
C ALA A 105 -12.77 -0.96 18.78
N VAL A 106 -13.61 -0.87 17.75
CA VAL A 106 -13.50 -1.69 16.55
C VAL A 106 -12.29 -1.27 15.71
N TRP A 107 -12.05 0.03 15.57
CA TRP A 107 -10.89 0.56 14.82
C TRP A 107 -9.56 0.17 15.49
N GLU A 108 -9.44 0.37 16.81
CA GLU A 108 -8.25 -0.03 17.58
C GLU A 108 -8.05 -1.54 17.55
N GLY A 109 -9.13 -2.32 17.71
CA GLY A 109 -9.08 -3.78 17.64
C GLY A 109 -8.57 -4.28 16.30
N TRP A 110 -9.05 -3.74 15.18
CA TRP A 110 -8.55 -4.10 13.86
C TRP A 110 -7.04 -3.80 13.70
N HIS A 111 -6.57 -2.67 14.22
CA HIS A 111 -5.18 -2.28 14.09
C HIS A 111 -4.20 -3.13 14.93
N THR A 112 -4.70 -4.03 15.78
CA THR A 112 -3.84 -5.00 16.49
C THR A 112 -3.27 -6.08 15.57
N ILE A 113 -3.82 -6.26 14.34
CA ILE A 113 -3.36 -7.23 13.35
C ILE A 113 -2.02 -6.83 12.73
N SER A 114 -1.78 -5.54 12.53
CA SER A 114 -0.62 -5.04 11.80
C SER A 114 0.72 -5.15 12.54
N PRO A 115 0.84 -4.91 13.86
CA PRO A 115 2.12 -4.97 14.56
C PRO A 115 2.88 -6.29 14.39
N PRO A 116 2.25 -7.48 14.43
CA PRO A 116 2.95 -8.76 14.18
C PRO A 116 3.50 -8.91 12.75
N MET A 117 2.98 -8.14 11.79
CA MET A 117 3.42 -8.21 10.39
C MET A 117 4.69 -7.39 10.12
N LYS A 118 5.09 -6.52 11.05
CA LYS A 118 6.16 -5.51 10.85
C LYS A 118 7.48 -6.13 10.40
N ASP A 119 7.91 -7.20 11.04
CA ASP A 119 9.22 -7.80 10.76
C ASP A 119 9.24 -8.49 9.39
N ASN A 120 8.16 -9.20 9.03
CA ASN A 120 8.00 -9.78 7.69
C ASN A 120 7.93 -8.71 6.60
N TYR A 121 7.23 -7.59 6.88
CA TYR A 121 7.19 -6.47 5.95
C TYR A 121 8.57 -5.84 5.75
N ALA A 122 9.32 -5.62 6.82
CA ALA A 122 10.69 -5.09 6.74
C ALA A 122 11.64 -6.03 5.98
N ALA A 123 11.52 -7.36 6.20
CA ALA A 123 12.29 -8.35 5.46
C ALA A 123 11.94 -8.36 3.97
N MET A 124 10.66 -8.31 3.62
CA MET A 124 10.18 -8.20 2.23
C MET A 124 10.74 -6.96 1.54
N VAL A 125 10.67 -5.79 2.19
CA VAL A 125 11.22 -4.53 1.64
C VAL A 125 12.73 -4.61 1.46
N SER A 126 13.45 -5.24 2.40
CA SER A 126 14.91 -5.42 2.28
C SER A 126 15.28 -6.28 1.07
N LEU A 127 14.61 -7.41 0.87
CA LEU A 127 14.82 -8.28 -0.30
C LEU A 127 14.46 -7.58 -1.60
N ALA A 128 13.34 -6.87 -1.64
CA ALA A 128 12.92 -6.12 -2.82
C ALA A 128 13.91 -5.00 -3.19
N ASN A 129 14.46 -4.31 -2.20
CA ASN A 129 15.52 -3.32 -2.43
C ASN A 129 16.83 -3.94 -2.93
N GLU A 130 17.19 -5.14 -2.45
CA GLU A 130 18.33 -5.89 -2.96
C GLU A 130 18.11 -6.24 -4.45
N GLY A 131 16.96 -6.79 -4.79
CA GLY A 131 16.59 -7.10 -6.17
C GLY A 131 16.54 -5.87 -7.08
N ALA A 132 16.02 -4.73 -6.59
CA ALA A 132 16.01 -3.47 -7.33
C ALA A 132 17.43 -2.98 -7.63
N ARG A 133 18.36 -3.09 -6.67
CA ARG A 133 19.77 -2.73 -6.89
C ARG A 133 20.46 -3.64 -7.91
N GLU A 134 20.17 -4.93 -7.93
CA GLU A 134 20.67 -5.82 -8.98
C GLU A 134 20.14 -5.45 -10.37
N LEU A 135 18.93 -4.89 -10.44
CA LEU A 135 18.36 -4.36 -11.68
C LEU A 135 18.92 -2.99 -12.08
N GLY A 136 19.78 -2.37 -11.24
CA GLY A 136 20.46 -1.10 -11.51
C GLY A 136 19.73 0.12 -10.97
N TYR A 137 18.75 -0.07 -10.09
CA TYR A 137 18.06 1.03 -9.41
C TYR A 137 18.65 1.22 -7.99
N PRO A 138 18.68 2.42 -7.44
CA PRO A 138 19.15 2.66 -6.06
C PRO A 138 18.28 1.94 -5.01
N SER A 139 16.97 1.87 -5.26
CA SER A 139 15.97 1.31 -4.35
C SER A 139 14.70 0.92 -5.10
N LEU A 140 13.79 0.22 -4.44
CA LEU A 140 12.52 -0.22 -5.01
C LEU A 140 11.61 0.96 -5.39
N ASP A 141 11.56 2.01 -4.57
CA ASP A 141 10.78 3.22 -4.87
C ASP A 141 11.29 3.93 -6.14
N GLN A 142 12.60 4.06 -6.30
CA GLN A 142 13.19 4.62 -7.52
C GLN A 142 12.89 3.76 -8.76
N MET A 143 12.87 2.42 -8.57
CA MET A 143 12.45 1.52 -9.63
C MET A 143 10.98 1.74 -10.01
N TRP A 144 10.08 1.88 -9.05
CA TRP A 144 8.67 2.16 -9.32
C TRP A 144 8.46 3.51 -9.99
N LEU A 145 9.14 4.56 -9.51
CA LEU A 145 9.06 5.89 -10.10
C LEU A 145 9.58 5.92 -11.55
N SER A 146 10.57 5.09 -11.88
CA SER A 146 11.07 4.97 -13.25
C SER A 146 10.06 4.41 -14.25
N GLY A 147 8.97 3.84 -13.78
CA GLY A 147 7.85 3.36 -14.61
C GLY A 147 6.98 4.48 -15.18
N TYR A 148 7.09 5.70 -14.65
CA TYR A 148 6.45 6.89 -15.21
C TYR A 148 7.25 7.44 -16.38
N ASP A 149 6.61 8.22 -17.26
CA ASP A 149 7.27 8.84 -18.41
C ASP A 149 8.05 10.12 -18.03
N MET A 150 8.60 10.15 -16.80
CA MET A 150 9.46 11.23 -16.30
C MET A 150 10.48 10.68 -15.31
N PRO A 151 11.64 11.35 -15.14
CA PRO A 151 12.62 10.99 -14.12
C PRO A 151 12.03 11.06 -12.70
N PRO A 152 12.52 10.24 -11.74
CA PRO A 152 12.02 10.24 -10.36
C PRO A 152 12.01 11.61 -9.69
N GLU A 153 13.06 12.41 -9.89
CA GLU A 153 13.19 13.76 -9.31
C GLU A 153 12.14 14.73 -9.89
N GLU A 154 11.83 14.60 -11.18
CA GLU A 154 10.77 15.37 -11.82
C GLU A 154 9.39 14.94 -11.30
N MET A 155 9.19 13.63 -11.07
CA MET A 155 7.94 13.11 -10.49
C MET A 155 7.71 13.63 -9.08
N GLU A 156 8.74 13.68 -8.24
CA GLU A 156 8.67 14.26 -6.90
C GLU A 156 8.30 15.74 -6.95
N ALA A 157 8.94 16.50 -7.82
CA ALA A 157 8.64 17.92 -8.01
C ALA A 157 7.21 18.15 -8.52
N GLU A 158 6.74 17.31 -9.45
CA GLU A 158 5.38 17.39 -9.99
C GLU A 158 4.32 17.05 -8.95
N VAL A 159 4.54 16.02 -8.15
CA VAL A 159 3.64 15.66 -7.03
C VAL A 159 3.58 16.80 -6.01
N ALA A 160 4.72 17.40 -5.65
CA ALA A 160 4.75 18.55 -4.75
C ALA A 160 4.02 19.76 -5.35
N ARG A 161 4.20 20.02 -6.64
CA ARG A 161 3.48 21.10 -7.37
C ARG A 161 1.97 20.87 -7.36
N LEU A 162 1.52 19.65 -7.66
CA LEU A 162 0.09 19.27 -7.65
C LEU A 162 -0.48 19.37 -6.23
N TRP A 163 0.27 18.92 -5.22
CA TRP A 163 -0.14 19.08 -3.83
C TRP A 163 -0.36 20.54 -3.48
N GLY A 164 0.57 21.43 -3.84
CA GLY A 164 0.41 22.87 -3.60
C GLY A 164 -0.85 23.47 -4.24
N GLN A 165 -1.32 22.91 -5.35
CA GLN A 165 -2.56 23.34 -6.01
C GLN A 165 -3.83 22.83 -5.30
N VAL A 166 -3.81 21.61 -4.75
CA VAL A 166 -5.00 21.01 -4.11
C VAL A 166 -5.03 21.22 -2.59
N GLU A 167 -3.91 21.55 -1.98
CA GLU A 167 -3.79 21.72 -0.52
C GLU A 167 -4.81 22.71 0.07
N PRO A 168 -5.07 23.89 -0.54
CA PRO A 168 -6.08 24.80 -0.02
C PRO A 168 -7.47 24.17 0.06
N LEU A 169 -7.90 23.48 -1.00
CA LEU A 169 -9.16 22.75 -1.02
C LEU A 169 -9.19 21.63 0.02
N TYR A 170 -8.10 20.87 0.14
CA TYR A 170 -7.97 19.81 1.13
C TYR A 170 -8.10 20.36 2.57
N LYS A 171 -7.45 21.50 2.87
CA LYS A 171 -7.54 22.17 4.19
C LYS A 171 -8.97 22.59 4.51
N GLU A 172 -9.67 23.19 3.56
CA GLU A 172 -11.08 23.57 3.74
C GLU A 172 -11.99 22.36 3.96
N LEU A 173 -11.81 21.29 3.17
CA LEU A 173 -12.55 20.04 3.33
C LEU A 173 -12.28 19.39 4.69
N HIS A 174 -11.02 19.36 5.11
CA HIS A 174 -10.63 18.84 6.42
C HIS A 174 -11.24 19.67 7.56
N CYS A 175 -11.21 21.01 7.43
CA CYS A 175 -11.79 21.92 8.40
C CYS A 175 -13.31 21.74 8.50
N TYR A 176 -14.00 21.67 7.35
CA TYR A 176 -15.44 21.41 7.28
C TYR A 176 -15.81 20.07 7.92
N THR A 177 -15.10 19.00 7.56
CA THR A 177 -15.36 17.66 8.11
C THR A 177 -15.17 17.63 9.61
N ARG A 178 -14.08 18.22 10.13
CA ARG A 178 -13.83 18.31 11.57
C ARG A 178 -14.93 19.10 12.28
N ALA A 179 -15.36 20.24 11.74
CA ALA A 179 -16.42 21.05 12.32
C ALA A 179 -17.75 20.28 12.38
N LYS A 180 -18.09 19.52 11.33
CA LYS A 180 -19.29 18.67 11.32
C LYS A 180 -19.23 17.53 12.33
N LEU A 181 -18.09 16.88 12.47
CA LEU A 181 -17.89 15.83 13.47
C LEU A 181 -17.89 16.40 14.88
N ASN A 182 -17.28 17.58 15.11
CA ASN A 182 -17.34 18.28 16.38
C ASN A 182 -18.78 18.66 16.75
N GLN A 183 -19.54 19.23 15.81
CA GLN A 183 -20.97 19.54 16.01
C GLN A 183 -21.79 18.30 16.41
N LYS A 184 -21.46 17.15 15.81
CA LYS A 184 -22.19 15.90 16.03
C LYS A 184 -21.81 15.21 17.35
N TYR A 185 -20.53 15.19 17.69
CA TYR A 185 -19.98 14.37 18.78
C TYR A 185 -19.47 15.19 19.97
N GLY A 186 -19.29 16.50 19.81
CA GLY A 186 -18.77 17.40 20.84
C GLY A 186 -17.27 17.37 21.01
N ASP A 187 -16.73 18.35 21.74
CA ASP A 187 -15.29 18.56 21.94
C ASP A 187 -14.58 17.39 22.63
N ALA A 188 -15.28 16.66 23.52
CA ALA A 188 -14.71 15.53 24.21
C ALA A 188 -14.39 14.34 23.29
N ILE A 189 -15.07 14.23 22.15
CA ILE A 189 -14.90 13.14 21.20
C ILE A 189 -14.09 13.63 20.00
N GLN A 190 -14.49 14.73 19.38
CA GLN A 190 -13.78 15.37 18.28
C GLN A 190 -13.56 16.85 18.60
N PRO A 191 -12.35 17.23 19.03
CA PRO A 191 -12.03 18.64 19.28
C PRO A 191 -12.23 19.52 18.05
N ALA A 192 -12.57 20.80 18.27
CA ALA A 192 -12.74 21.78 17.21
C ALA A 192 -11.45 22.07 16.43
N THR A 193 -10.29 21.77 17.04
CA THR A 193 -8.96 21.97 16.43
C THR A 193 -8.15 20.66 16.45
N GLY A 194 -7.07 20.61 15.66
CA GLY A 194 -6.18 19.45 15.60
C GLY A 194 -6.66 18.37 14.61
N PRO A 195 -6.16 17.14 14.74
CA PRO A 195 -6.47 16.05 13.82
C PRO A 195 -7.92 15.57 13.97
N ILE A 196 -8.44 14.94 12.94
CA ILE A 196 -9.71 14.23 12.98
C ILE A 196 -9.45 12.81 13.47
N ARG A 197 -10.29 12.30 14.37
CA ARG A 197 -10.26 10.90 14.80
C ARG A 197 -10.57 9.99 13.62
N ALA A 198 -9.68 9.06 13.32
CA ALA A 198 -9.75 8.20 12.14
C ALA A 198 -10.98 7.27 12.16
N ASP A 199 -11.37 6.76 13.32
CA ASP A 199 -12.53 5.89 13.51
C ASP A 199 -13.87 6.55 13.19
N LEU A 200 -13.93 7.89 13.20
CA LEU A 200 -15.13 8.67 12.87
C LEU A 200 -15.30 8.88 11.36
N LEU A 201 -14.30 8.50 10.54
CA LEU A 201 -14.31 8.70 9.10
C LEU A 201 -15.03 7.58 8.32
N GLY A 202 -15.60 6.60 9.00
CA GLY A 202 -16.45 5.57 8.39
C GLY A 202 -15.69 4.45 7.66
N ASN A 203 -14.40 4.24 7.99
CA ASN A 203 -13.60 3.20 7.34
C ASN A 203 -12.58 2.57 8.29
N ALA A 204 -12.47 1.23 8.28
CA ALA A 204 -11.52 0.50 9.12
C ALA A 204 -10.07 0.52 8.61
N GLY A 205 -9.86 0.64 7.29
CA GLY A 205 -8.53 0.46 6.74
C GLY A 205 -8.21 1.22 5.43
N ARG A 206 -9.10 2.08 4.92
CA ARG A 206 -8.84 2.85 3.70
C ARG A 206 -8.83 4.35 3.97
N PRO A 207 -7.71 5.05 3.85
CA PRO A 207 -7.73 6.51 3.81
C PRO A 207 -8.50 6.94 2.55
N GLY A 208 -9.60 7.66 2.71
CA GLY A 208 -10.33 8.24 1.58
C GLY A 208 -11.85 8.05 1.54
N ALA A 209 -12.43 7.12 2.30
CA ALA A 209 -13.89 6.92 2.32
C ALA A 209 -14.64 7.88 3.28
N GLY A 210 -13.94 8.74 4.01
CA GLY A 210 -14.51 9.62 5.03
C GLY A 210 -15.55 10.63 4.55
N VAL A 211 -15.66 10.86 3.24
CA VAL A 211 -16.67 11.76 2.66
C VAL A 211 -18.08 11.15 2.73
N MET A 212 -18.22 9.84 2.81
CA MET A 212 -19.53 9.18 2.91
C MET A 212 -20.13 9.20 4.33
N ALA A 213 -19.31 9.30 5.37
CA ALA A 213 -19.79 9.34 6.77
C ALA A 213 -20.57 10.63 7.13
N LEU A 214 -20.57 11.61 6.25
CA LEU A 214 -21.29 12.88 6.43
C LEU A 214 -22.73 12.84 5.89
N ARG A 215 -23.18 11.72 5.31
CA ARG A 215 -24.55 11.53 4.87
C ARG A 215 -25.39 11.01 6.03
N GLY A 216 -26.17 11.88 6.64
CA GLY A 216 -27.20 11.57 7.64
C GLY A 216 -27.13 12.38 8.90
#